data_5fd1bc752de295283629f3093f7dd9b9
#
_entry.id   5fd1bc752de295283629f3093f7dd9b9
#
_cell.length_a   1.000
_cell.length_b   1.000
_cell.length_c   1.000
_cell.angle_alpha   90.00
_cell.angle_beta   90.00
_cell.angle_gamma   90.00
#
_symmetry.space_group_name_H-M   'P 1'
#
loop_
_entity.id
_entity.type
_entity.pdbx_description
1 polymer ?
#
loop_
_entity_poly.entity_id
_entity_poly.type
_entity_poly.pdbx_seq_one_letter_code
_entity_poly.pdbx_strand_id
1 'polypeptide(L)'
;MSKEEIENLVEKTIEEMGLEHCADNKIGNWYFRGISGGEKKRLSIGLEILTQPQIMLLDEPTTGLDSASAFFVVCTLGNIAHNGRIVVCSIHQPSGYLFDLFDDLYLLSGGEAVYFGDAKLAVKEEVIVLSNKSKSSWWKQMYTLTDRSFVNMRRDVGYYWLRMVFYLGVAVCTGIIYYNINTSYLDIIARAKCQAFVYGFMICLSNGGLPSFIEEIKVYNGEMLKNHYGASVVMISNFISSFPFLLVTAISTGTIIYEMVKLHPGFSHYSYFVLNLFCCLSVIETLMMLVAFMVPNVLMGIGLGTGLIVFMMMASEIFRPICDLPKFFWRYPMSYISFASWALQGVFKNDMIGIEFDPLVAGEPKLKGTMDLLY
;
A
#
# COMPACT_ATOMS: atom_id res chain seq x y z
N MET A 1 27.41 48.00 -2.80
CA MET A 1 26.81 47.61 -4.08
C MET A 1 25.64 48.52 -4.38
N SER A 2 25.58 49.07 -5.60
CA SER A 2 24.39 49.78 -6.07
C SER A 2 23.21 48.83 -6.24
N LYS A 3 21.98 49.36 -6.33
CA LYS A 3 20.79 48.53 -6.56
C LYS A 3 20.88 47.74 -7.86
N GLU A 4 21.42 48.35 -8.89
CA GLU A 4 21.66 47.77 -10.22
C GLU A 4 22.68 46.61 -10.18
N GLU A 5 23.75 46.74 -9.39
CA GLU A 5 24.74 45.67 -9.18
C GLU A 5 24.12 44.45 -8.45
N ILE A 6 23.19 44.68 -7.51
CA ILE A 6 22.51 43.63 -6.79
C ILE A 6 21.54 42.90 -7.74
N GLU A 7 20.75 43.62 -8.54
CA GLU A 7 19.84 43.04 -9.51
C GLU A 7 20.59 42.16 -10.52
N ASN A 8 21.68 42.66 -11.09
CA ASN A 8 22.53 41.90 -12.02
C ASN A 8 23.13 40.65 -11.37
N LEU A 9 23.54 40.70 -10.09
CA LEU A 9 24.06 39.55 -9.38
C LEU A 9 22.96 38.46 -9.13
N VAL A 10 21.76 38.90 -8.82
CA VAL A 10 20.62 37.99 -8.62
C VAL A 10 20.23 37.32 -9.94
N GLU A 11 20.11 38.05 -11.04
CA GLU A 11 19.82 37.51 -12.37
C GLU A 11 20.84 36.46 -12.79
N LYS A 12 22.13 36.79 -12.65
CA LYS A 12 23.22 35.88 -12.95
C LYS A 12 23.16 34.61 -12.08
N THR A 13 22.80 34.72 -10.80
CA THR A 13 22.68 33.57 -9.91
C THR A 13 21.49 32.70 -10.29
N ILE A 14 20.36 33.28 -10.72
CA ILE A 14 19.20 32.56 -11.23
C ILE A 14 19.56 31.72 -12.47
N GLU A 15 20.34 32.33 -13.40
CA GLU A 15 20.85 31.69 -14.62
C GLU A 15 21.82 30.54 -14.25
N GLU A 16 22.83 30.80 -13.38
CA GLU A 16 23.79 29.78 -12.93
C GLU A 16 23.09 28.56 -12.26
N MET A 17 21.93 28.79 -11.58
CA MET A 17 21.15 27.72 -10.93
C MET A 17 20.15 27.05 -11.89
N GLY A 18 19.97 27.54 -13.12
CA GLY A 18 18.98 27.07 -14.08
C GLY A 18 17.54 27.20 -13.55
N LEU A 19 17.26 28.35 -12.93
CA LEU A 19 15.95 28.65 -12.31
C LEU A 19 15.15 29.69 -13.08
N GLU A 20 15.56 30.09 -14.30
CA GLU A 20 14.90 31.13 -15.10
C GLU A 20 13.42 30.80 -15.34
N HIS A 21 13.10 29.53 -15.65
CA HIS A 21 11.75 29.08 -15.94
C HIS A 21 10.80 29.14 -14.74
N CYS A 22 11.32 29.28 -13.53
CA CYS A 22 10.52 29.33 -12.30
C CYS A 22 10.83 30.57 -11.43
N ALA A 23 11.56 31.56 -11.95
CA ALA A 23 11.99 32.74 -11.20
C ALA A 23 10.83 33.54 -10.60
N ASP A 24 9.69 33.62 -11.29
CA ASP A 24 8.49 34.31 -10.85
C ASP A 24 7.53 33.42 -10.04
N ASN A 25 7.84 32.14 -9.89
CA ASN A 25 6.98 31.20 -9.18
C ASN A 25 7.15 31.34 -7.66
N LYS A 26 6.05 31.16 -6.94
CA LYS A 26 6.10 31.12 -5.47
C LYS A 26 6.85 29.86 -5.03
N ILE A 27 7.67 29.98 -3.99
CA ILE A 27 8.41 28.85 -3.41
C ILE A 27 7.45 27.76 -2.91
N GLY A 28 6.26 28.17 -2.45
CA GLY A 28 5.25 27.27 -1.92
C GLY A 28 5.56 26.79 -0.50
N ASN A 29 4.53 26.25 0.14
CA ASN A 29 4.63 25.64 1.46
C ASN A 29 3.83 24.33 1.49
N TRP A 30 3.58 23.78 2.69
CA TRP A 30 2.79 22.57 2.87
C TRP A 30 1.37 22.67 2.28
N TYR A 31 0.76 23.86 2.26
CA TYR A 31 -0.61 24.10 1.80
C TYR A 31 -0.72 24.55 0.35
N PHE A 32 0.32 25.22 -0.17
CA PHE A 32 0.32 25.77 -1.51
C PHE A 32 1.41 25.13 -2.37
N ARG A 33 1.03 24.63 -3.54
CA ARG A 33 1.99 24.15 -4.53
C ARG A 33 2.91 25.30 -4.94
N GLY A 34 4.19 25.04 -4.97
CA GLY A 34 5.23 25.95 -5.42
C GLY A 34 6.23 25.22 -6.30
N ILE A 35 7.47 25.71 -6.28
CA ILE A 35 8.59 25.09 -7.00
C ILE A 35 8.88 23.67 -6.49
N SER A 36 9.46 22.83 -7.35
CA SER A 36 9.81 21.42 -7.07
C SER A 36 10.89 21.29 -5.98
N GLY A 37 11.07 20.08 -5.43
CA GLY A 37 12.12 19.81 -4.43
C GLY A 37 13.53 20.11 -4.93
N GLY A 38 13.83 19.76 -6.20
CA GLY A 38 15.11 20.07 -6.84
C GLY A 38 15.34 21.56 -7.05
N GLU A 39 14.31 22.30 -7.45
CA GLU A 39 14.35 23.75 -7.58
C GLU A 39 14.55 24.43 -6.23
N LYS A 40 13.90 23.97 -5.17
CA LYS A 40 14.12 24.47 -3.79
C LYS A 40 15.57 24.27 -3.33
N LYS A 41 16.16 23.11 -3.63
CA LYS A 41 17.59 22.85 -3.30
C LYS A 41 18.51 23.78 -4.08
N ARG A 42 18.31 23.94 -5.40
CA ARG A 42 19.09 24.88 -6.20
C ARG A 42 18.93 26.34 -5.74
N LEU A 43 17.71 26.73 -5.38
CA LEU A 43 17.47 28.05 -4.79
C LEU A 43 18.23 28.24 -3.48
N SER A 44 18.25 27.24 -2.59
CA SER A 44 19.04 27.29 -1.35
C SER A 44 20.52 27.42 -1.60
N ILE A 45 21.07 26.68 -2.57
CA ILE A 45 22.46 26.79 -2.99
C ILE A 45 22.73 28.20 -3.60
N GLY A 46 21.83 28.71 -4.44
CA GLY A 46 21.90 30.02 -5.02
C GLY A 46 21.97 31.14 -3.99
N LEU A 47 21.21 31.04 -2.90
CA LEU A 47 21.26 32.02 -1.80
C LEU A 47 22.66 32.08 -1.13
N GLU A 48 23.29 30.92 -0.96
CA GLU A 48 24.67 30.88 -0.42
C GLU A 48 25.69 31.43 -1.40
N ILE A 49 25.51 31.21 -2.71
CA ILE A 49 26.41 31.73 -3.77
C ILE A 49 26.39 33.23 -3.84
N LEU A 50 25.29 33.90 -3.50
CA LEU A 50 25.23 35.36 -3.47
C LEU A 50 26.30 36.00 -2.56
N THR A 51 26.77 35.28 -1.54
CA THR A 51 27.90 35.72 -0.69
C THR A 51 29.27 35.57 -1.36
N GLN A 52 29.33 34.98 -2.55
CA GLN A 52 30.51 34.68 -3.33
C GLN A 52 31.62 33.93 -2.57
N PRO A 53 31.32 32.80 -1.91
CA PRO A 53 32.30 32.02 -1.16
C PRO A 53 33.30 31.36 -2.10
N GLN A 54 34.57 31.30 -1.67
CA GLN A 54 35.64 30.58 -2.38
C GLN A 54 35.51 29.06 -2.18
N ILE A 55 35.02 28.63 -1.01
CA ILE A 55 34.85 27.24 -0.64
C ILE A 55 33.41 27.05 -0.18
N MET A 56 32.73 26.03 -0.73
CA MET A 56 31.38 25.65 -0.36
C MET A 56 31.40 24.24 0.24
N LEU A 57 30.81 24.06 1.41
CA LEU A 57 30.62 22.78 2.07
C LEU A 57 29.13 22.46 2.08
N LEU A 58 28.77 21.36 1.49
CA LEU A 58 27.36 20.96 1.36
C LEU A 58 27.17 19.56 1.97
N ASP A 59 26.24 19.46 2.89
CA ASP A 59 25.88 18.18 3.49
C ASP A 59 24.66 17.61 2.78
N GLU A 60 24.84 16.45 2.15
CA GLU A 60 23.84 15.67 1.44
C GLU A 60 22.92 16.51 0.51
N PRO A 61 23.47 17.27 -0.46
CA PRO A 61 22.66 18.16 -1.33
C PRO A 61 21.67 17.41 -2.21
N THR A 62 21.82 16.09 -2.39
CA THR A 62 20.98 15.23 -3.23
C THR A 62 19.93 14.45 -2.45
N THR A 63 19.95 14.47 -1.13
CA THR A 63 19.01 13.70 -0.30
C THR A 63 17.58 14.22 -0.44
N GLY A 64 16.64 13.28 -0.63
CA GLY A 64 15.22 13.59 -0.82
C GLY A 64 14.84 14.04 -2.24
N LEU A 65 15.77 13.96 -3.20
CA LEU A 65 15.52 14.25 -4.61
C LEU A 65 15.39 12.97 -5.43
N ASP A 66 14.60 13.04 -6.50
CA ASP A 66 14.60 12.04 -7.55
C ASP A 66 15.90 12.08 -8.36
N SER A 67 16.19 11.02 -9.11
CA SER A 67 17.46 10.87 -9.84
C SER A 67 17.73 11.99 -10.83
N ALA A 68 16.71 12.52 -11.51
CA ALA A 68 16.86 13.61 -12.46
C ALA A 68 17.19 14.94 -11.74
N SER A 69 16.45 15.26 -10.68
CA SER A 69 16.70 16.47 -9.87
C SER A 69 18.07 16.41 -9.19
N ALA A 70 18.47 15.23 -8.68
CA ALA A 70 19.81 15.05 -8.10
C ALA A 70 20.93 15.27 -9.13
N PHE A 71 20.75 14.76 -10.36
CA PHE A 71 21.69 14.98 -11.46
C PHE A 71 21.85 16.47 -11.77
N PHE A 72 20.75 17.22 -11.91
CA PHE A 72 20.79 18.64 -12.17
C PHE A 72 21.47 19.43 -11.05
N VAL A 73 21.23 19.08 -9.78
CA VAL A 73 21.92 19.72 -8.64
C VAL A 73 23.42 19.48 -8.71
N VAL A 74 23.88 18.25 -8.97
CA VAL A 74 25.31 17.93 -9.05
C VAL A 74 25.97 18.59 -10.27
N CYS A 75 25.31 18.62 -11.43
CA CYS A 75 25.79 19.36 -12.60
C CYS A 75 25.98 20.86 -12.28
N THR A 76 25.03 21.47 -11.58
CA THR A 76 25.11 22.86 -11.15
C THR A 76 26.31 23.09 -10.23
N LEU A 77 26.53 22.20 -9.25
CA LEU A 77 27.69 22.24 -8.35
C LEU A 77 29.01 22.10 -9.12
N GLY A 78 29.08 21.21 -10.11
CA GLY A 78 30.23 21.05 -11.00
C GLY A 78 30.52 22.34 -11.77
N ASN A 79 29.51 22.99 -12.33
CA ASN A 79 29.67 24.27 -13.02
C ASN A 79 30.21 25.38 -12.09
N ILE A 80 29.75 25.41 -10.84
CA ILE A 80 30.23 26.33 -9.81
C ILE A 80 31.72 26.08 -9.51
N ALA A 81 32.11 24.80 -9.42
CA ALA A 81 33.51 24.43 -9.20
C ALA A 81 34.40 24.86 -10.41
N HIS A 82 33.96 24.60 -11.64
CA HIS A 82 34.66 25.00 -12.86
C HIS A 82 34.81 26.53 -12.99
N ASN A 83 33.93 27.31 -12.37
CA ASN A 83 34.04 28.76 -12.30
C ASN A 83 35.05 29.24 -11.24
N GLY A 84 35.96 28.39 -10.77
CA GLY A 84 37.08 28.73 -9.91
C GLY A 84 36.79 28.68 -8.41
N ARG A 85 35.71 27.96 -7.99
CA ARG A 85 35.36 27.73 -6.58
C ARG A 85 35.67 26.28 -6.18
N ILE A 86 35.88 26.04 -4.91
CA ILE A 86 36.02 24.69 -4.36
C ILE A 86 34.66 24.26 -3.78
N VAL A 87 34.14 23.15 -4.27
CA VAL A 87 32.89 22.57 -3.78
C VAL A 87 33.18 21.20 -3.16
N VAL A 88 32.90 21.04 -1.88
CA VAL A 88 33.00 19.78 -1.17
C VAL A 88 31.60 19.39 -0.72
N CYS A 89 31.13 18.19 -1.08
CA CYS A 89 29.82 17.70 -0.67
C CYS A 89 29.89 16.27 -0.16
N SER A 90 29.13 16.00 0.89
CA SER A 90 28.82 14.62 1.29
C SER A 90 27.71 14.10 0.40
N ILE A 91 27.85 12.89 -0.15
CA ILE A 91 26.80 12.25 -0.94
C ILE A 91 26.62 10.81 -0.48
N HIS A 92 25.38 10.47 -0.18
CA HIS A 92 25.03 9.12 0.23
C HIS A 92 24.56 8.32 -0.99
N GLN A 93 25.27 7.23 -1.30
CA GLN A 93 24.93 6.28 -2.37
C GLN A 93 24.67 6.96 -3.75
N PRO A 94 25.68 7.64 -4.35
CA PRO A 94 25.52 8.24 -5.66
C PRO A 94 25.20 7.17 -6.73
N SER A 95 24.34 7.50 -7.69
CA SER A 95 24.15 6.67 -8.88
C SER A 95 25.41 6.68 -9.76
N GLY A 96 25.60 5.64 -10.60
CA GLY A 96 26.76 5.59 -11.49
C GLY A 96 26.92 6.83 -12.36
N TYR A 97 25.83 7.41 -12.85
CA TYR A 97 25.84 8.65 -13.65
C TYR A 97 26.29 9.88 -12.87
N LEU A 98 26.00 9.95 -11.57
CA LEU A 98 26.48 11.03 -10.71
C LEU A 98 27.96 10.90 -10.43
N PHE A 99 28.46 9.69 -10.40
CA PHE A 99 29.85 9.39 -10.10
C PHE A 99 30.80 9.97 -11.15
N ASP A 100 30.39 9.98 -12.42
CA ASP A 100 31.17 10.52 -13.54
C ASP A 100 31.32 12.06 -13.50
N LEU A 101 30.54 12.73 -12.66
CA LEU A 101 30.54 14.18 -12.50
C LEU A 101 31.53 14.68 -11.43
N PHE A 102 32.13 13.79 -10.64
CA PHE A 102 33.06 14.17 -9.58
C PHE A 102 34.48 14.18 -10.10
N ASP A 103 35.27 15.21 -9.67
CA ASP A 103 36.68 15.28 -9.93
C ASP A 103 37.44 14.36 -8.97
N ASP A 104 37.30 14.60 -7.67
CA ASP A 104 37.97 13.85 -6.62
C ASP A 104 36.96 13.14 -5.69
N LEU A 105 37.36 11.98 -5.20
CA LEU A 105 36.62 11.18 -4.24
C LEU A 105 37.38 11.03 -2.93
N TYR A 106 36.69 11.29 -1.82
CA TYR A 106 37.13 10.98 -0.48
C TYR A 106 36.22 9.93 0.14
N LEU A 107 36.66 8.68 0.16
CA LEU A 107 35.86 7.55 0.67
C LEU A 107 36.19 7.26 2.12
N LEU A 108 35.19 7.31 2.98
CA LEU A 108 35.28 7.02 4.40
C LEU A 108 34.59 5.68 4.73
N SER A 109 35.24 4.87 5.58
CA SER A 109 34.61 3.67 6.15
C SER A 109 35.04 3.52 7.61
N GLY A 110 34.08 3.43 8.53
CA GLY A 110 34.34 3.31 9.96
C GLY A 110 35.09 4.49 10.58
N GLY A 111 35.06 5.67 9.94
CA GLY A 111 35.79 6.85 10.40
C GLY A 111 37.21 6.97 9.84
N GLU A 112 37.68 6.01 9.06
CA GLU A 112 38.99 6.01 8.43
C GLU A 112 38.86 6.28 6.92
N ALA A 113 39.89 6.96 6.35
CA ALA A 113 39.98 7.20 4.92
C ALA A 113 40.41 5.93 4.19
N VAL A 114 39.52 5.40 3.35
CA VAL A 114 39.80 4.21 2.53
C VAL A 114 40.42 4.58 1.19
N TYR A 115 39.99 5.70 0.62
CA TYR A 115 40.46 6.19 -0.66
C TYR A 115 40.39 7.73 -0.69
N PHE A 116 41.41 8.33 -1.30
CA PHE A 116 41.44 9.76 -1.68
C PHE A 116 42.11 9.90 -3.01
N GLY A 117 41.46 10.49 -3.98
CA GLY A 117 42.01 10.76 -5.31
C GLY A 117 40.93 10.87 -6.38
N ASP A 118 41.35 10.83 -7.65
CA ASP A 118 40.49 10.95 -8.82
C ASP A 118 39.35 9.92 -8.78
N ALA A 119 38.12 10.42 -8.89
CA ALA A 119 36.91 9.58 -8.82
C ALA A 119 36.88 8.53 -9.93
N LYS A 120 37.39 8.83 -11.13
CA LYS A 120 37.44 7.91 -12.28
C LYS A 120 38.43 6.75 -12.06
N LEU A 121 39.53 7.00 -11.35
CA LEU A 121 40.50 5.98 -11.01
C LEU A 121 39.94 5.04 -9.92
N ALA A 122 39.20 5.54 -8.97
CA ALA A 122 38.55 4.74 -7.95
C ALA A 122 37.62 3.66 -8.53
N VAL A 123 36.97 3.91 -9.65
CA VAL A 123 36.14 2.94 -10.38
C VAL A 123 36.99 1.89 -11.07
N LYS A 124 38.15 2.27 -11.62
CA LYS A 124 39.05 1.35 -12.33
C LYS A 124 39.81 0.41 -11.38
N GLU A 125 40.16 0.86 -10.19
CA GLU A 125 40.91 0.08 -9.20
C GLU A 125 40.05 -0.91 -8.38
N GLU A 126 38.81 -1.22 -8.83
CA GLU A 126 37.90 -2.13 -8.13
C GLU A 126 37.57 -1.74 -6.68
N VAL A 127 37.96 -0.57 -6.20
CA VAL A 127 37.65 -0.11 -4.84
C VAL A 127 36.14 -0.03 -4.60
N ILE A 128 35.35 0.14 -5.68
CA ILE A 128 33.88 0.26 -5.65
C ILE A 128 33.18 -1.03 -6.09
N VAL A 129 33.90 -2.05 -6.56
CA VAL A 129 33.31 -3.35 -7.00
C VAL A 129 32.68 -4.16 -5.86
N LEU A 130 32.79 -3.72 -4.62
CA LEU A 130 32.06 -4.31 -3.48
C LEU A 130 30.53 -4.16 -3.56
N SER A 131 29.99 -3.45 -4.55
CA SER A 131 28.54 -3.31 -4.77
C SER A 131 27.92 -4.39 -5.67
N ASN A 132 28.68 -5.22 -6.36
CA ASN A 132 28.14 -6.37 -7.08
C ASN A 132 28.08 -7.61 -6.19
N LYS A 133 27.56 -7.47 -4.97
CA LYS A 133 27.13 -8.64 -4.18
C LYS A 133 26.12 -9.41 -5.01
N SER A 134 26.45 -10.65 -5.33
CA SER A 134 25.54 -11.61 -5.95
C SER A 134 24.15 -11.46 -5.33
N LYS A 135 23.13 -11.29 -6.16
CA LYS A 135 21.74 -11.24 -5.69
C LYS A 135 21.52 -12.38 -4.72
N SER A 136 21.11 -12.06 -3.51
CA SER A 136 20.80 -13.07 -2.49
C SER A 136 19.78 -14.06 -3.07
N SER A 137 19.87 -15.33 -2.71
CA SER A 137 18.91 -16.36 -3.16
C SER A 137 17.48 -15.89 -2.93
N TRP A 138 16.57 -16.17 -3.86
CA TRP A 138 15.16 -15.82 -3.79
C TRP A 138 14.51 -16.22 -2.46
N TRP A 139 14.82 -17.40 -1.94
CA TRP A 139 14.33 -17.88 -0.65
C TRP A 139 14.83 -17.03 0.54
N LYS A 140 16.08 -16.58 0.49
CA LYS A 140 16.64 -15.73 1.55
C LYS A 140 16.00 -14.33 1.52
N GLN A 141 15.76 -13.78 0.32
CA GLN A 141 15.04 -12.51 0.16
C GLN A 141 13.63 -12.62 0.72
N MET A 142 12.92 -13.71 0.36
CA MET A 142 11.55 -13.97 0.84
C MET A 142 11.50 -14.06 2.36
N TYR A 143 12.37 -14.86 2.96
CA TYR A 143 12.43 -15.02 4.42
C TYR A 143 12.68 -13.69 5.12
N THR A 144 13.69 -12.92 4.67
CA THR A 144 14.04 -11.63 5.29
C THR A 144 12.93 -10.61 5.16
N LEU A 145 12.26 -10.53 3.99
CA LEU A 145 11.14 -9.61 3.78
C LEU A 145 9.91 -10.02 4.59
N THR A 146 9.60 -11.31 4.65
CA THR A 146 8.48 -11.83 5.45
C THR A 146 8.69 -11.55 6.93
N ASP A 147 9.90 -11.78 7.46
CA ASP A 147 10.25 -11.49 8.86
C ASP A 147 10.13 -9.98 9.15
N ARG A 148 10.65 -9.12 8.26
CA ARG A 148 10.50 -7.66 8.37
C ARG A 148 9.03 -7.22 8.39
N SER A 149 8.23 -7.72 7.45
CA SER A 149 6.80 -7.40 7.37
C SER A 149 6.04 -7.89 8.60
N PHE A 150 6.38 -9.08 9.11
CA PHE A 150 5.78 -9.64 10.33
C PHE A 150 6.11 -8.81 11.58
N VAL A 151 7.37 -8.36 11.71
CA VAL A 151 7.80 -7.47 12.81
C VAL A 151 7.08 -6.13 12.73
N ASN A 152 6.97 -5.54 11.52
CA ASN A 152 6.24 -4.29 11.30
C ASN A 152 4.77 -4.46 11.68
N MET A 153 4.10 -5.51 11.21
CA MET A 153 2.71 -5.82 11.53
C MET A 153 2.47 -5.93 13.04
N ARG A 154 3.35 -6.60 13.76
CA ARG A 154 3.24 -6.77 15.21
C ARG A 154 3.43 -5.45 15.97
N ARG A 155 4.24 -4.52 15.45
CA ARG A 155 4.53 -3.22 16.06
C ARG A 155 3.56 -2.12 15.65
N ASP A 156 2.88 -2.29 14.54
CA ASP A 156 1.89 -1.31 14.05
C ASP A 156 0.56 -1.47 14.79
N VAL A 157 0.46 -0.79 15.92
CA VAL A 157 -0.74 -0.76 16.77
C VAL A 157 -1.89 -0.05 16.06
N GLY A 158 -1.59 0.99 15.26
CA GLY A 158 -2.60 1.84 14.63
C GLY A 158 -3.34 1.13 13.50
N TYR A 159 -2.67 0.26 12.77
CA TYR A 159 -3.24 -0.38 11.59
C TYR A 159 -3.85 -1.77 11.88
N TYR A 160 -3.03 -2.73 12.33
CA TYR A 160 -3.48 -4.10 12.49
C TYR A 160 -4.36 -4.31 13.71
N TRP A 161 -3.97 -3.80 14.87
CA TRP A 161 -4.71 -3.99 16.10
C TRP A 161 -6.02 -3.20 16.13
N LEU A 162 -6.00 -1.94 15.68
CA LEU A 162 -7.22 -1.12 15.57
C LEU A 162 -8.21 -1.75 14.59
N ARG A 163 -7.75 -2.23 13.46
CA ARG A 163 -8.54 -2.95 12.48
C ARG A 163 -9.18 -4.20 13.08
N MET A 164 -8.43 -5.00 13.86
CA MET A 164 -8.96 -6.16 14.56
C MET A 164 -10.07 -5.79 15.55
N VAL A 165 -9.91 -4.72 16.31
CA VAL A 165 -10.95 -4.20 17.22
C VAL A 165 -12.22 -3.84 16.46
N PHE A 166 -12.12 -3.18 15.30
CA PHE A 166 -13.29 -2.88 14.48
C PHE A 166 -13.97 -4.14 13.95
N TYR A 167 -13.23 -5.14 13.48
CA TYR A 167 -13.81 -6.41 13.05
C TYR A 167 -14.58 -7.11 14.18
N LEU A 168 -13.97 -7.19 15.35
CA LEU A 168 -14.63 -7.77 16.53
C LEU A 168 -15.85 -6.96 16.97
N GLY A 169 -15.75 -5.62 16.96
CA GLY A 169 -16.87 -4.74 17.28
C GLY A 169 -18.07 -4.96 16.35
N VAL A 170 -17.84 -5.01 15.04
CA VAL A 170 -18.89 -5.28 14.06
C VAL A 170 -19.48 -6.70 14.25
N ALA A 171 -18.62 -7.69 14.54
CA ALA A 171 -19.09 -9.05 14.80
C ALA A 171 -20.01 -9.12 16.01
N VAL A 172 -19.65 -8.46 17.11
CA VAL A 172 -20.48 -8.39 18.33
C VAL A 172 -21.78 -7.63 18.07
N CYS A 173 -21.72 -6.46 17.42
CA CYS A 173 -22.92 -5.69 17.07
C CYS A 173 -23.89 -6.51 16.19
N THR A 174 -23.36 -7.18 15.17
CA THR A 174 -24.18 -8.05 14.31
C THR A 174 -24.76 -9.21 15.10
N GLY A 175 -23.95 -9.85 15.97
CA GLY A 175 -24.40 -10.92 16.84
C GLY A 175 -25.53 -10.51 17.79
N ILE A 176 -25.50 -9.26 18.30
CA ILE A 176 -26.57 -8.70 19.15
C ILE A 176 -27.84 -8.44 18.34
N ILE A 177 -27.71 -7.82 17.15
CA ILE A 177 -28.86 -7.51 16.27
C ILE A 177 -29.59 -8.78 15.83
N TYR A 178 -28.85 -9.81 15.51
CA TYR A 178 -29.36 -11.08 15.00
C TYR A 178 -29.28 -12.20 16.04
N TYR A 179 -29.44 -11.87 17.32
CA TYR A 179 -29.27 -12.84 18.40
C TYR A 179 -30.30 -13.94 18.33
N ASN A 180 -29.85 -15.22 18.35
CA ASN A 180 -30.66 -16.43 18.46
C ASN A 180 -31.80 -16.50 17.42
N ILE A 181 -31.46 -16.44 16.13
CA ILE A 181 -32.44 -16.58 15.04
C ILE A 181 -32.99 -18.00 15.02
N ASN A 182 -34.32 -18.12 15.09
CA ASN A 182 -35.04 -19.40 15.08
C ASN A 182 -35.15 -20.01 13.66
N THR A 183 -36.04 -20.99 13.51
CA THR A 183 -36.30 -21.67 12.24
C THR A 183 -37.70 -21.36 11.71
N SER A 184 -38.29 -20.20 12.03
CA SER A 184 -39.57 -19.79 11.46
C SER A 184 -39.41 -19.33 10.00
N TYR A 185 -40.50 -19.26 9.25
CA TYR A 185 -40.50 -18.82 7.86
C TYR A 185 -39.88 -17.41 7.69
N LEU A 186 -40.17 -16.49 8.61
CA LEU A 186 -39.65 -15.13 8.58
C LEU A 186 -38.13 -15.06 8.88
N ASP A 187 -37.65 -16.05 9.61
CA ASP A 187 -36.22 -16.14 9.99
C ASP A 187 -35.33 -16.55 8.81
N ILE A 188 -35.88 -17.13 7.74
CA ILE A 188 -35.14 -17.44 6.51
C ILE A 188 -34.53 -16.15 5.94
N ILE A 189 -35.35 -15.11 5.80
CA ILE A 189 -34.92 -13.82 5.30
C ILE A 189 -33.95 -13.15 6.30
N ALA A 190 -34.17 -13.27 7.60
CA ALA A 190 -33.30 -12.72 8.63
C ALA A 190 -31.91 -13.38 8.59
N ARG A 191 -31.80 -14.70 8.42
CA ARG A 191 -30.53 -15.43 8.26
C ARG A 191 -29.77 -14.96 7.01
N ALA A 192 -30.45 -14.86 5.87
CA ALA A 192 -29.83 -14.39 4.63
C ALA A 192 -29.32 -12.94 4.77
N LYS A 193 -30.11 -12.04 5.35
CA LYS A 193 -29.72 -10.65 5.60
C LYS A 193 -28.54 -10.56 6.57
N CYS A 194 -28.53 -11.35 7.65
CA CYS A 194 -27.42 -11.41 8.59
C CYS A 194 -26.11 -11.77 7.89
N GLN A 195 -26.10 -12.82 7.09
CA GLN A 195 -24.91 -13.27 6.36
C GLN A 195 -24.45 -12.23 5.33
N ALA A 196 -25.39 -11.67 4.55
CA ALA A 196 -25.09 -10.61 3.59
C ALA A 196 -24.48 -9.38 4.27
N PHE A 197 -25.00 -8.99 5.44
CA PHE A 197 -24.49 -7.89 6.24
C PHE A 197 -23.08 -8.17 6.79
N VAL A 198 -22.84 -9.36 7.34
CA VAL A 198 -21.52 -9.78 7.84
C VAL A 198 -20.48 -9.69 6.73
N TYR A 199 -20.72 -10.35 5.59
CA TYR A 199 -19.78 -10.34 4.48
C TYR A 199 -19.58 -8.95 3.91
N GLY A 200 -20.65 -8.18 3.71
CA GLY A 200 -20.58 -6.81 3.23
C GLY A 200 -19.71 -5.92 4.09
N PHE A 201 -19.91 -5.94 5.41
CA PHE A 201 -19.10 -5.14 6.34
C PHE A 201 -17.65 -5.61 6.43
N MET A 202 -17.40 -6.92 6.51
CA MET A 202 -16.04 -7.47 6.58
C MET A 202 -15.24 -7.09 5.33
N ILE A 203 -15.88 -7.14 4.17
CA ILE A 203 -15.31 -6.72 2.90
C ILE A 203 -14.97 -5.22 2.91
N CYS A 204 -15.90 -4.38 3.35
CA CYS A 204 -15.68 -2.92 3.41
C CYS A 204 -14.59 -2.52 4.39
N LEU A 205 -14.52 -3.18 5.56
CA LEU A 205 -13.48 -2.91 6.56
C LEU A 205 -12.06 -3.25 6.06
N SER A 206 -11.92 -4.19 5.13
CA SER A 206 -10.62 -4.53 4.54
C SER A 206 -9.96 -3.36 3.80
N ASN A 207 -10.74 -2.39 3.31
CA ASN A 207 -10.22 -1.17 2.68
C ASN A 207 -9.40 -0.30 3.65
N GLY A 208 -9.64 -0.40 4.95
CA GLY A 208 -8.85 0.29 5.98
C GLY A 208 -7.36 -0.07 5.98
N GLY A 209 -6.97 -1.16 5.31
CA GLY A 209 -5.60 -1.61 5.14
C GLY A 209 -4.76 -0.86 4.12
N LEU A 210 -5.42 -0.22 3.21
CA LEU A 210 -4.79 0.34 2.03
C LEU A 210 -3.76 1.46 2.32
N PRO A 211 -3.97 2.37 3.30
CA PRO A 211 -2.98 3.39 3.64
C PRO A 211 -1.62 2.81 4.03
N SER A 212 -1.59 1.79 4.89
CA SER A 212 -0.36 1.13 5.32
C SER A 212 0.35 0.45 4.16
N PHE A 213 -0.38 -0.22 3.27
CA PHE A 213 0.21 -0.83 2.08
C PHE A 213 0.85 0.20 1.15
N ILE A 214 0.23 1.36 0.94
CA ILE A 214 0.80 2.41 0.10
C ILE A 214 2.09 2.97 0.72
N GLU A 215 2.16 3.14 2.03
CA GLU A 215 3.38 3.59 2.71
C GLU A 215 4.50 2.54 2.61
N GLU A 216 4.20 1.27 2.84
CA GLU A 216 5.16 0.18 2.67
C GLU A 216 5.69 0.09 1.24
N ILE A 217 4.82 0.21 0.24
CA ILE A 217 5.20 0.16 -1.18
C ILE A 217 6.14 1.31 -1.56
N LYS A 218 6.03 2.49 -0.98
CA LYS A 218 6.99 3.58 -1.22
C LYS A 218 8.40 3.18 -0.80
N VAL A 219 8.52 2.52 0.35
CA VAL A 219 9.82 1.99 0.83
C VAL A 219 10.32 0.90 -0.12
N TYR A 220 9.46 -0.06 -0.47
CA TYR A 220 9.81 -1.15 -1.39
C TYR A 220 10.22 -0.65 -2.77
N ASN A 221 9.55 0.35 -3.32
CA ASN A 221 9.92 0.94 -4.60
C ASN A 221 11.34 1.52 -4.57
N GLY A 222 11.72 2.21 -3.51
CA GLY A 222 13.08 2.70 -3.31
C GLY A 222 14.13 1.57 -3.26
N GLU A 223 13.80 0.45 -2.62
CA GLU A 223 14.67 -0.72 -2.52
C GLU A 223 14.71 -1.55 -3.81
N MET A 224 13.60 -1.67 -4.55
CA MET A 224 13.53 -2.33 -5.85
C MET A 224 14.33 -1.59 -6.92
N LEU A 225 14.29 -0.25 -6.94
CA LEU A 225 15.10 0.57 -7.85
C LEU A 225 16.60 0.33 -7.65
N LYS A 226 17.03 -0.03 -6.44
CA LYS A 226 18.41 -0.43 -6.12
C LYS A 226 18.72 -1.90 -6.45
N ASN A 227 17.84 -2.61 -7.16
CA ASN A 227 17.98 -4.01 -7.55
C ASN A 227 18.17 -5.03 -6.40
N HIS A 228 17.68 -4.72 -5.19
CA HIS A 228 17.81 -5.64 -4.05
C HIS A 228 16.94 -6.89 -4.21
N TYR A 229 15.70 -6.73 -4.71
CA TYR A 229 14.74 -7.82 -4.91
C TYR A 229 13.65 -7.43 -5.94
N GLY A 230 12.86 -8.41 -6.40
CA GLY A 230 11.78 -8.20 -7.38
C GLY A 230 10.41 -7.96 -6.72
N ALA A 231 9.48 -7.37 -7.47
CA ALA A 231 8.11 -7.08 -7.02
C ALA A 231 7.36 -8.36 -6.58
N SER A 232 7.58 -9.50 -7.23
CA SER A 232 6.95 -10.78 -6.87
C SER A 232 7.31 -11.25 -5.46
N VAL A 233 8.57 -11.05 -5.03
CA VAL A 233 9.01 -11.42 -3.68
C VAL A 233 8.30 -10.57 -2.64
N VAL A 234 8.13 -9.27 -2.90
CA VAL A 234 7.41 -8.33 -2.02
C VAL A 234 5.95 -8.73 -1.86
N MET A 235 5.24 -8.98 -2.96
CA MET A 235 3.82 -9.36 -2.91
C MET A 235 3.60 -10.66 -2.14
N ILE A 236 4.41 -11.67 -2.41
CA ILE A 236 4.30 -12.97 -1.74
C ILE A 236 4.66 -12.84 -0.25
N SER A 237 5.72 -12.10 0.10
CA SER A 237 6.12 -11.92 1.50
C SER A 237 5.06 -11.18 2.31
N ASN A 238 4.44 -10.14 1.76
CA ASN A 238 3.35 -9.41 2.41
C ASN A 238 2.11 -10.28 2.58
N PHE A 239 1.76 -11.08 1.58
CA PHE A 239 0.65 -12.03 1.70
C PHE A 239 0.90 -13.07 2.80
N ILE A 240 2.09 -13.67 2.85
CA ILE A 240 2.45 -14.65 3.88
C ILE A 240 2.46 -14.02 5.28
N SER A 241 2.95 -12.79 5.42
CA SER A 241 2.96 -12.10 6.71
C SER A 241 1.56 -11.72 7.20
N SER A 242 0.63 -11.36 6.29
CA SER A 242 -0.75 -11.03 6.62
C SER A 242 -1.60 -12.26 6.98
N PHE A 243 -1.20 -13.45 6.51
CA PHE A 243 -1.97 -14.70 6.68
C PHE A 243 -2.35 -15.02 8.13
N PRO A 244 -1.45 -14.99 9.14
CA PRO A 244 -1.79 -15.28 10.53
C PRO A 244 -2.82 -14.29 11.09
N PHE A 245 -2.70 -13.02 10.75
CA PHE A 245 -3.63 -11.98 11.17
C PHE A 245 -5.03 -12.21 10.60
N LEU A 246 -5.14 -12.48 9.31
CA LEU A 246 -6.41 -12.76 8.64
C LEU A 246 -7.07 -14.02 9.21
N LEU A 247 -6.28 -15.05 9.52
CA LEU A 247 -6.77 -16.29 10.10
C LEU A 247 -7.35 -16.05 11.50
N VAL A 248 -6.63 -15.33 12.36
CA VAL A 248 -7.11 -14.98 13.72
C VAL A 248 -8.38 -14.14 13.64
N THR A 249 -8.41 -13.16 12.72
CA THR A 249 -9.60 -12.32 12.49
C THR A 249 -10.79 -13.16 12.03
N ALA A 250 -10.63 -14.05 11.06
CA ALA A 250 -11.71 -14.89 10.55
C ALA A 250 -12.25 -15.86 11.61
N ILE A 251 -11.37 -16.49 12.41
CA ILE A 251 -11.76 -17.39 13.49
C ILE A 251 -12.51 -16.63 14.57
N SER A 252 -11.96 -15.53 15.06
CA SER A 252 -12.55 -14.77 16.18
C SER A 252 -13.92 -14.17 15.82
N THR A 253 -13.99 -13.48 14.68
CA THR A 253 -15.24 -12.88 14.19
C THR A 253 -16.27 -13.95 13.80
N GLY A 254 -15.81 -14.99 13.11
CA GLY A 254 -16.66 -16.13 12.71
C GLY A 254 -17.24 -16.85 13.91
N THR A 255 -16.47 -17.11 14.97
CA THR A 255 -16.95 -17.74 16.19
C THR A 255 -18.01 -16.90 16.89
N ILE A 256 -17.76 -15.60 17.06
CA ILE A 256 -18.72 -14.68 17.70
C ILE A 256 -20.06 -14.69 16.96
N ILE A 257 -20.04 -14.53 15.65
CA ILE A 257 -21.24 -14.49 14.83
C ILE A 257 -21.97 -15.84 14.88
N TYR A 258 -21.23 -16.92 14.68
CA TYR A 258 -21.81 -18.27 14.62
C TYR A 258 -22.51 -18.67 15.90
N GLU A 259 -21.91 -18.40 17.06
CA GLU A 259 -22.47 -18.72 18.37
C GLU A 259 -23.62 -17.79 18.78
N MET A 260 -23.54 -16.49 18.49
CA MET A 260 -24.58 -15.55 18.89
C MET A 260 -25.83 -15.64 18.01
N VAL A 261 -25.66 -15.81 16.71
CA VAL A 261 -26.76 -15.89 15.73
C VAL A 261 -27.43 -17.27 15.74
N LYS A 262 -26.73 -18.30 16.22
CA LYS A 262 -27.18 -19.71 16.16
C LYS A 262 -27.41 -20.18 14.74
N LEU A 263 -26.38 -20.09 13.91
CA LEU A 263 -26.38 -20.64 12.56
C LEU A 263 -26.50 -22.18 12.58
N HIS A 264 -26.43 -22.82 11.41
CA HIS A 264 -26.61 -24.27 11.29
C HIS A 264 -25.73 -25.05 12.26
N PRO A 265 -26.28 -25.92 13.15
CA PRO A 265 -25.48 -26.64 14.11
C PRO A 265 -24.57 -27.68 13.42
N GLY A 266 -23.30 -27.74 13.83
CA GLY A 266 -22.36 -28.74 13.35
C GLY A 266 -20.97 -28.17 13.06
N PHE A 267 -19.95 -28.91 13.49
CA PHE A 267 -18.55 -28.47 13.32
C PHE A 267 -18.16 -28.33 11.84
N SER A 268 -18.71 -29.15 10.95
CA SER A 268 -18.47 -29.06 9.51
C SER A 268 -18.99 -27.74 8.93
N HIS A 269 -20.19 -27.31 9.32
CA HIS A 269 -20.80 -26.07 8.87
C HIS A 269 -20.06 -24.84 9.43
N TYR A 270 -19.67 -24.91 10.69
CA TYR A 270 -18.83 -23.88 11.33
C TYR A 270 -17.48 -23.73 10.63
N SER A 271 -16.77 -24.83 10.41
CA SER A 271 -15.46 -24.79 9.76
C SER A 271 -15.53 -24.28 8.33
N TYR A 272 -16.58 -24.63 7.59
CA TYR A 272 -16.84 -24.09 6.26
C TYR A 272 -17.08 -22.57 6.30
N PHE A 273 -17.90 -22.09 7.24
CA PHE A 273 -18.19 -20.67 7.41
C PHE A 273 -16.91 -19.87 7.68
N VAL A 274 -16.08 -20.32 8.63
CA VAL A 274 -14.81 -19.65 8.97
C VAL A 274 -13.82 -19.70 7.80
N LEU A 275 -13.71 -20.84 7.11
CA LEU A 275 -12.84 -20.97 5.96
C LEU A 275 -13.27 -20.07 4.79
N ASN A 276 -14.56 -20.02 4.52
CA ASN A 276 -15.11 -19.14 3.48
C ASN A 276 -14.85 -17.66 3.82
N LEU A 277 -15.06 -17.24 5.07
CA LEU A 277 -14.76 -15.88 5.53
C LEU A 277 -13.27 -15.58 5.40
N PHE A 278 -12.39 -16.49 5.79
CA PHE A 278 -10.96 -16.36 5.64
C PHE A 278 -10.54 -16.21 4.18
N CYS A 279 -11.05 -17.04 3.27
CA CYS A 279 -10.78 -16.94 1.85
C CYS A 279 -11.23 -15.59 1.27
N CYS A 280 -12.42 -15.13 1.66
CA CYS A 280 -12.96 -13.84 1.24
C CYS A 280 -12.05 -12.68 1.69
N LEU A 281 -11.64 -12.66 2.96
CA LEU A 281 -10.73 -11.64 3.50
C LEU A 281 -9.36 -11.68 2.80
N SER A 282 -8.83 -12.87 2.50
CA SER A 282 -7.55 -13.05 1.82
C SER A 282 -7.56 -12.51 0.39
N VAL A 283 -8.64 -12.77 -0.35
CA VAL A 283 -8.81 -12.26 -1.73
C VAL A 283 -8.86 -10.74 -1.74
N ILE A 284 -9.61 -10.13 -0.82
CA ILE A 284 -9.69 -8.66 -0.72
C ILE A 284 -8.36 -8.07 -0.32
N GLU A 285 -7.67 -8.64 0.66
CA GLU A 285 -6.37 -8.15 1.09
C GLU A 285 -5.39 -8.11 -0.09
N THR A 286 -5.34 -9.19 -0.89
CA THR A 286 -4.50 -9.25 -2.09
C THR A 286 -4.93 -8.22 -3.13
N LEU A 287 -6.23 -8.00 -3.30
CA LEU A 287 -6.77 -7.00 -4.22
C LEU A 287 -6.37 -5.58 -3.79
N MET A 288 -6.44 -5.28 -2.48
CA MET A 288 -6.02 -3.98 -1.94
C MET A 288 -4.51 -3.77 -2.08
N MET A 289 -3.69 -4.80 -1.91
CA MET A 289 -2.26 -4.74 -2.22
C MET A 289 -2.02 -4.39 -3.69
N LEU A 290 -2.75 -5.03 -4.61
CA LEU A 290 -2.65 -4.72 -6.05
C LEU A 290 -3.01 -3.25 -6.34
N VAL A 291 -4.10 -2.75 -5.76
CA VAL A 291 -4.51 -1.35 -5.88
C VAL A 291 -3.42 -0.41 -5.35
N ALA A 292 -2.81 -0.74 -4.22
CA ALA A 292 -1.74 0.06 -3.63
C ALA A 292 -0.50 0.18 -4.54
N PHE A 293 -0.17 -0.85 -5.33
CA PHE A 293 0.90 -0.77 -6.33
C PHE A 293 0.58 0.16 -7.52
N MET A 294 -0.71 0.34 -7.81
CA MET A 294 -1.15 1.14 -8.97
C MET A 294 -1.29 2.63 -8.67
N VAL A 295 -1.40 3.01 -7.40
CA VAL A 295 -1.74 4.39 -7.01
C VAL A 295 -0.62 5.06 -6.21
N PRO A 296 -0.30 6.33 -6.53
CA PRO A 296 0.76 7.07 -5.82
C PRO A 296 0.31 7.66 -4.48
N ASN A 297 -1.01 7.89 -4.31
CA ASN A 297 -1.59 8.63 -3.18
C ASN A 297 -2.62 7.80 -2.43
N VAL A 298 -2.63 7.93 -1.09
CA VAL A 298 -3.57 7.24 -0.19
C VAL A 298 -5.03 7.56 -0.53
N LEU A 299 -5.35 8.84 -0.78
CA LEU A 299 -6.73 9.27 -1.08
C LEU A 299 -7.26 8.63 -2.37
N MET A 300 -6.43 8.61 -3.42
CA MET A 300 -6.75 7.97 -4.68
C MET A 300 -6.92 6.46 -4.51
N GLY A 301 -6.06 5.85 -3.68
CA GLY A 301 -6.13 4.43 -3.34
C GLY A 301 -7.44 4.05 -2.65
N ILE A 302 -7.84 4.80 -1.62
CA ILE A 302 -9.11 4.56 -0.91
C ILE A 302 -10.29 4.69 -1.88
N GLY A 303 -10.31 5.71 -2.72
CA GLY A 303 -11.36 5.90 -3.72
C GLY A 303 -11.46 4.73 -4.71
N LEU A 304 -10.33 4.33 -5.30
CA LEU A 304 -10.28 3.21 -6.24
C LEU A 304 -10.61 1.87 -5.56
N GLY A 305 -10.05 1.62 -4.38
CA GLY A 305 -10.30 0.40 -3.62
C GLY A 305 -11.75 0.26 -3.20
N THR A 306 -12.36 1.33 -2.65
CA THR A 306 -13.78 1.34 -2.30
C THR A 306 -14.66 1.16 -3.54
N GLY A 307 -14.36 1.85 -4.64
CA GLY A 307 -15.10 1.72 -5.89
C GLY A 307 -15.07 0.28 -6.42
N LEU A 308 -13.91 -0.37 -6.40
CA LEU A 308 -13.74 -1.74 -6.83
C LEU A 308 -14.52 -2.74 -5.94
N ILE A 309 -14.46 -2.56 -4.61
CA ILE A 309 -15.23 -3.35 -3.65
C ILE A 309 -16.72 -3.24 -3.93
N VAL A 310 -17.24 -2.00 -4.00
CA VAL A 310 -18.68 -1.75 -4.24
C VAL A 310 -19.11 -2.36 -5.58
N PHE A 311 -18.30 -2.19 -6.62
CA PHE A 311 -18.57 -2.76 -7.93
C PHE A 311 -18.66 -4.30 -7.91
N MET A 312 -17.76 -4.98 -7.18
CA MET A 312 -17.82 -6.42 -6.99
C MET A 312 -19.04 -6.84 -6.15
N MET A 313 -19.39 -6.06 -5.12
CA MET A 313 -20.56 -6.33 -4.29
C MET A 313 -21.89 -6.14 -5.04
N MET A 314 -21.96 -5.22 -6.01
CA MET A 314 -23.19 -5.04 -6.82
C MET A 314 -23.55 -6.27 -7.65
N ALA A 315 -22.57 -7.09 -8.01
CA ALA A 315 -22.78 -8.34 -8.73
C ALA A 315 -23.07 -9.54 -7.82
N SER A 316 -23.14 -9.31 -6.49
CA SER A 316 -23.44 -10.35 -5.49
C SER A 316 -24.90 -10.28 -5.02
N GLU A 317 -25.34 -11.30 -4.31
CA GLU A 317 -26.71 -11.41 -3.77
C GLU A 317 -27.00 -10.46 -2.59
N ILE A 318 -26.07 -9.56 -2.25
CA ILE A 318 -26.27 -8.57 -1.17
C ILE A 318 -27.44 -7.62 -1.49
N PHE A 319 -27.53 -7.16 -2.73
CA PHE A 319 -28.54 -6.16 -3.14
C PHE A 319 -29.73 -6.78 -3.81
N ARG A 320 -29.52 -7.76 -4.68
CA ARG A 320 -30.59 -8.39 -5.46
C ARG A 320 -30.21 -9.84 -5.80
N PRO A 321 -31.19 -10.78 -5.81
CA PRO A 321 -30.96 -12.14 -6.26
C PRO A 321 -30.33 -12.20 -7.66
N ILE A 322 -29.40 -13.12 -7.88
CA ILE A 322 -28.68 -13.25 -9.16
C ILE A 322 -29.66 -13.54 -10.32
N CYS A 323 -30.73 -14.27 -10.04
CA CYS A 323 -31.76 -14.59 -11.04
C CYS A 323 -32.41 -13.36 -11.66
N ASP A 324 -32.53 -12.30 -10.88
CA ASP A 324 -33.18 -11.03 -11.26
C ASP A 324 -32.21 -9.99 -11.86
N LEU A 325 -30.92 -10.26 -11.86
CA LEU A 325 -29.92 -9.36 -12.43
C LEU A 325 -30.01 -9.33 -13.96
N PRO A 326 -29.77 -8.17 -14.61
CA PRO A 326 -29.69 -8.06 -16.06
C PRO A 326 -28.67 -9.01 -16.65
N LYS A 327 -29.09 -9.83 -17.66
CA LYS A 327 -28.30 -10.96 -18.18
C LYS A 327 -27.01 -10.52 -18.85
N PHE A 328 -27.01 -9.38 -19.57
CA PHE A 328 -25.93 -8.98 -20.49
C PHE A 328 -24.60 -8.70 -19.80
N PHE A 329 -24.58 -8.04 -18.62
CA PHE A 329 -23.33 -7.64 -17.95
C PHE A 329 -23.28 -8.15 -16.50
N TRP A 330 -24.33 -7.93 -15.72
CA TRP A 330 -24.30 -8.21 -14.28
C TRP A 330 -24.43 -9.69 -13.95
N ARG A 331 -25.30 -10.43 -14.64
CA ARG A 331 -25.54 -11.84 -14.40
C ARG A 331 -24.45 -12.73 -15.00
N TYR A 332 -24.12 -12.52 -16.27
CA TYR A 332 -23.13 -13.33 -16.96
C TYR A 332 -21.83 -12.58 -17.14
N PRO A 333 -21.00 -11.99 -17.10
CA PRO A 333 -19.63 -12.08 -16.63
C PRO A 333 -19.45 -11.67 -15.17
N MET A 334 -20.12 -10.63 -14.67
CA MET A 334 -19.75 -10.03 -13.40
C MET A 334 -20.02 -10.91 -12.18
N SER A 335 -21.14 -11.63 -12.11
CA SER A 335 -21.40 -12.54 -10.99
C SER A 335 -20.39 -13.69 -10.89
N TYR A 336 -19.84 -14.12 -12.04
CA TYR A 336 -18.81 -15.16 -12.07
C TYR A 336 -17.41 -14.65 -11.68
N ILE A 337 -17.10 -13.39 -11.98
CA ILE A 337 -15.84 -12.74 -11.62
C ILE A 337 -15.85 -12.30 -10.16
N SER A 338 -17.02 -11.93 -9.63
CA SER A 338 -17.14 -11.42 -8.28
C SER A 338 -16.91 -12.52 -7.23
N PHE A 339 -15.84 -12.40 -6.47
CA PHE A 339 -15.59 -13.29 -5.32
C PHE A 339 -16.67 -13.18 -4.24
N ALA A 340 -17.30 -11.99 -4.08
CA ALA A 340 -18.38 -11.78 -3.12
C ALA A 340 -19.63 -12.60 -3.45
N SER A 341 -19.93 -12.79 -4.74
CA SER A 341 -21.03 -13.65 -5.20
C SER A 341 -20.82 -15.10 -4.78
N TRP A 342 -19.64 -15.65 -5.03
CA TRP A 342 -19.31 -17.02 -4.66
C TRP A 342 -19.29 -17.24 -3.15
N ALA A 343 -18.73 -16.26 -2.41
CA ALA A 343 -18.67 -16.33 -0.95
C ALA A 343 -20.07 -16.38 -0.33
N LEU A 344 -20.97 -15.51 -0.77
CA LEU A 344 -22.35 -15.46 -0.26
C LEU A 344 -23.18 -16.69 -0.63
N GLN A 345 -23.15 -17.11 -1.88
CA GLN A 345 -23.83 -18.35 -2.29
C GLN A 345 -23.36 -19.55 -1.48
N GLY A 346 -22.05 -19.66 -1.26
CA GLY A 346 -21.46 -20.74 -0.47
C GLY A 346 -21.98 -20.73 0.97
N VAL A 347 -22.06 -19.55 1.59
CA VAL A 347 -22.53 -19.42 2.99
C VAL A 347 -24.02 -19.65 3.10
N PHE A 348 -24.82 -19.09 2.21
CA PHE A 348 -26.28 -19.36 2.18
C PHE A 348 -26.54 -20.84 2.03
N LYS A 349 -25.88 -21.49 1.09
CA LYS A 349 -26.01 -22.93 0.88
C LYS A 349 -25.63 -23.76 2.13
N ASN A 350 -24.53 -23.35 2.78
CA ASN A 350 -24.04 -24.02 3.99
C ASN A 350 -24.97 -23.87 5.18
N ASP A 351 -25.65 -22.73 5.33
CA ASP A 351 -26.56 -22.48 6.46
C ASP A 351 -27.97 -23.04 6.22
N MET A 352 -28.46 -23.02 4.96
CA MET A 352 -29.85 -23.41 4.66
C MET A 352 -30.03 -24.88 4.45
N ILE A 353 -29.06 -25.57 3.81
CA ILE A 353 -29.24 -27.01 3.49
C ILE A 353 -29.21 -27.85 4.75
N GLY A 354 -30.28 -28.62 4.94
CA GLY A 354 -30.41 -29.54 6.05
C GLY A 354 -31.21 -29.01 7.24
N ILE A 355 -31.57 -27.71 7.25
CA ILE A 355 -32.50 -27.17 8.24
C ILE A 355 -33.93 -27.31 7.74
N GLU A 356 -34.84 -27.68 8.65
CA GLU A 356 -36.29 -27.67 8.41
C GLU A 356 -36.87 -26.38 9.01
N PHE A 357 -37.55 -25.60 8.18
CA PHE A 357 -38.21 -24.36 8.58
C PHE A 357 -39.70 -24.58 8.79
N ASP A 358 -40.26 -23.91 9.78
CA ASP A 358 -41.69 -23.96 10.03
C ASP A 358 -42.47 -23.27 8.90
N PRO A 359 -43.62 -23.82 8.45
CA PRO A 359 -44.37 -23.26 7.35
C PRO A 359 -45.07 -21.96 7.74
N LEU A 360 -45.40 -21.14 6.73
CA LEU A 360 -46.12 -19.86 6.93
C LEU A 360 -47.55 -20.12 7.47
N VAL A 361 -48.19 -21.19 7.06
CA VAL A 361 -49.54 -21.55 7.45
C VAL A 361 -49.52 -22.77 8.38
N ALA A 362 -50.15 -22.66 9.54
CA ALA A 362 -50.21 -23.75 10.50
C ALA A 362 -50.93 -24.97 9.91
N GLY A 363 -50.25 -26.11 9.88
CA GLY A 363 -50.78 -27.39 9.35
C GLY A 363 -50.15 -27.84 8.01
N GLU A 364 -49.34 -27.03 7.39
CA GLU A 364 -48.53 -27.42 6.22
C GLU A 364 -47.27 -28.20 6.67
N PRO A 365 -46.70 -29.04 5.79
CA PRO A 365 -45.45 -29.72 6.09
C PRO A 365 -44.29 -28.73 6.21
N LYS A 366 -43.31 -29.04 7.06
CA LYS A 366 -42.09 -28.23 7.20
C LYS A 366 -41.38 -28.07 5.88
N LEU A 367 -40.88 -26.83 5.65
CA LEU A 367 -40.12 -26.50 4.46
C LEU A 367 -38.68 -27.01 4.62
N LYS A 368 -38.20 -27.81 3.68
CA LYS A 368 -36.79 -28.18 3.64
C LYS A 368 -35.97 -27.01 3.12
N GLY A 369 -34.90 -26.68 3.85
CA GLY A 369 -33.98 -25.67 3.44
C GLY A 369 -33.31 -26.02 2.11
N THR A 370 -33.75 -25.38 1.05
CA THR A 370 -33.15 -25.43 -0.31
C THR A 370 -32.81 -24.01 -0.77
N MET A 371 -31.99 -23.89 -1.80
CA MET A 371 -31.68 -22.55 -2.36
C MET A 371 -32.94 -21.88 -2.94
N ASP A 372 -33.95 -22.65 -3.34
CA ASP A 372 -35.20 -22.13 -3.91
C ASP A 372 -36.03 -21.32 -2.90
N LEU A 373 -35.75 -21.45 -1.59
CA LEU A 373 -36.40 -20.65 -0.54
C LEU A 373 -35.91 -19.19 -0.49
N LEU A 374 -34.80 -18.86 -1.16
CA LEU A 374 -34.24 -17.54 -1.21
C LEU A 374 -34.67 -16.78 -2.48
N TYR A 375 -35.25 -17.47 -3.45
CA TYR A 375 -35.70 -16.98 -4.74
C TYR A 375 -37.21 -17.22 -4.92
#